data_5c429c709d4219d812637b2e20315ca8
#
_entry.id   5c429c709d4219d812637b2e20315ca8
#
_cell.length_a   1.000
_cell.length_b   1.000
_cell.length_c   1.000
_cell.angle_alpha   90.00
_cell.angle_beta   90.00
_cell.angle_gamma   90.00
#
_symmetry.space_group_name_H-M   'P 1'
#
loop_
_entity.id
_entity.type
_entity.pdbx_description
1 polymer ?
#
loop_
_entity_poly.entity_id
_entity_poly.type
_entity_poly.pdbx_seq_one_letter_code
_entity_poly.pdbx_strand_id
1 'polypeptide(L)'
;MDKRLERILPRVQKPARYVGGEYNAVMKDLSQVDTRVAFCFPDTYEIGMSNLGMRILYGIMNNMDGVWCERVFAPWGDMEEEMRRAGLPLYALESGDPIRDFDIIAFSVGYEMAFPAMLNMLDLAGVPLHASERTELTPLVIAGGTAMFNCEPIADFIDIAEIGEGEEMNVELIELHRRARREGWTKQQFLRAAAQLDGIYVPGLYEVDYNADGMVKSITPKDGAPKVVTKRIMRDMDKAWYPAKTIVPSTEIVQDRTTLELFRGCIRGCRFCQAGYVYRPVRNRSEKLLVEYAKEAIEDSGYEEMTLSSLSTSDFRPLVQLCDDLEEFCAQRHVNLSLPSLRADNFSMALMERLQKGRKTGLTFAPEAGTQRLRDAINKNLTEEDLLASCRRAFAGGYSAVKLYFMLGLPTETDEDVLGIAEVASHVMHAWRESASNKNRGVRITVSTSWFVPKAHTAFQWEPQIPKEEYERRVKLLRENMLTKSVTYNWHDSDTSYMEAVISRGDRRLCRVIETAWRKGEHLSAWEEYFSLDRWLEAFEECGLDPHFYANRKREKDELMPWSMISSGVTERYLWREHERCYQSVTTPDCRTHCNGCGANLLLGRPCDG
;
A
#
# COMPACT_ATOMS: atom_id res chain seq x y z
N MET A 1 -30.70 8.44 -10.10
CA MET A 1 -29.71 7.76 -11.00
C MET A 1 -29.83 8.36 -12.40
N ASP A 2 -28.69 8.62 -13.06
CA ASP A 2 -28.68 9.11 -14.45
C ASP A 2 -29.30 8.06 -15.40
N LYS A 3 -30.18 8.48 -16.31
CA LYS A 3 -30.84 7.57 -17.27
C LYS A 3 -29.85 6.88 -18.22
N ARG A 4 -28.68 7.47 -18.46
CA ARG A 4 -27.60 6.82 -19.22
C ARG A 4 -27.04 5.63 -18.45
N LEU A 5 -26.78 5.81 -17.14
CA LEU A 5 -26.31 4.76 -16.27
C LEU A 5 -27.30 3.58 -16.22
N GLU A 6 -28.59 3.84 -16.04
CA GLU A 6 -29.63 2.79 -16.04
C GLU A 6 -29.62 1.91 -17.32
N ARG A 7 -29.26 2.50 -18.46
CA ARG A 7 -29.16 1.78 -19.75
C ARG A 7 -27.85 0.99 -19.90
N ILE A 8 -26.79 1.41 -19.22
CA ILE A 8 -25.46 0.79 -19.27
C ILE A 8 -25.40 -0.43 -18.35
N LEU A 9 -25.93 -0.32 -17.13
CA LEU A 9 -25.81 -1.35 -16.08
C LEU A 9 -26.14 -2.78 -16.52
N PRO A 10 -27.17 -3.06 -17.37
CA PRO A 10 -27.43 -4.42 -17.84
C PRO A 10 -26.37 -4.99 -18.80
N ARG A 11 -25.41 -4.19 -19.26
CA ARG A 11 -24.41 -4.58 -20.27
C ARG A 11 -23.03 -4.80 -19.67
N VAL A 12 -22.84 -4.45 -18.39
CA VAL A 12 -21.54 -4.51 -17.73
C VAL A 12 -21.49 -5.63 -16.70
N GLN A 13 -20.28 -6.10 -16.43
CA GLN A 13 -20.03 -7.06 -15.38
C GLN A 13 -20.22 -6.42 -14.00
N LYS A 14 -20.81 -7.16 -13.06
CA LYS A 14 -20.98 -6.71 -11.67
C LYS A 14 -21.54 -5.29 -11.56
N PRO A 15 -22.76 -5.01 -12.06
CA PRO A 15 -23.34 -3.67 -12.06
C PRO A 15 -23.46 -3.04 -10.66
N ALA A 16 -23.48 -3.87 -9.60
CA ALA A 16 -23.51 -3.40 -8.21
C ALA A 16 -22.29 -2.53 -7.83
N ARG A 17 -21.18 -2.61 -8.55
CA ARG A 17 -19.99 -1.73 -8.38
C ARG A 17 -20.31 -0.24 -8.57
N TYR A 18 -21.38 0.07 -9.32
CA TYR A 18 -21.62 1.37 -9.95
C TYR A 18 -22.88 2.09 -9.46
N VAL A 19 -23.58 1.52 -8.48
CA VAL A 19 -24.92 2.03 -8.10
C VAL A 19 -24.98 2.72 -6.74
N GLY A 20 -23.98 2.53 -5.85
CA GLY A 20 -24.02 3.07 -4.49
C GLY A 20 -25.18 2.51 -3.64
N GLY A 21 -25.60 3.26 -2.63
CA GLY A 21 -26.74 2.91 -1.77
C GLY A 21 -26.44 1.83 -0.73
N GLU A 22 -25.18 1.63 -0.40
CA GLU A 22 -24.74 0.66 0.60
C GLU A 22 -25.16 1.07 2.01
N TYR A 23 -25.34 0.10 2.88
CA TYR A 23 -25.61 0.34 4.28
C TYR A 23 -24.49 1.16 4.91
N ASN A 24 -24.83 2.18 5.69
CA ASN A 24 -23.93 3.16 6.28
C ASN A 24 -23.22 4.12 5.27
N ALA A 25 -23.58 4.13 3.98
CA ALA A 25 -23.14 5.21 3.10
C ALA A 25 -23.72 6.54 3.58
N VAL A 26 -22.88 7.58 3.66
CA VAL A 26 -23.28 8.89 4.19
C VAL A 26 -23.95 9.71 3.10
N MET A 27 -25.23 9.99 3.29
CA MET A 27 -26.01 10.87 2.41
C MET A 27 -26.26 12.20 3.09
N LYS A 28 -25.94 13.33 2.42
CA LYS A 28 -26.16 14.68 2.94
C LYS A 28 -27.09 15.49 2.03
N ASP A 29 -27.79 16.44 2.63
CA ASP A 29 -28.57 17.43 1.88
C ASP A 29 -27.60 18.49 1.34
N LEU A 30 -27.57 18.68 0.02
CA LEU A 30 -26.72 19.66 -0.66
C LEU A 30 -26.90 21.10 -0.12
N SER A 31 -28.10 21.42 0.40
CA SER A 31 -28.33 22.75 1.02
C SER A 31 -27.52 22.98 2.30
N GLN A 32 -26.98 21.91 2.91
CA GLN A 32 -26.15 21.94 4.11
C GLN A 32 -24.67 21.71 3.81
N VAL A 33 -24.30 21.56 2.53
CA VAL A 33 -22.92 21.25 2.09
C VAL A 33 -22.33 22.47 1.41
N ASP A 34 -21.18 22.90 1.89
CA ASP A 34 -20.40 23.99 1.28
C ASP A 34 -19.12 23.47 0.59
N THR A 35 -18.71 22.24 0.87
CA THR A 35 -17.50 21.63 0.30
C THR A 35 -17.74 20.17 -0.04
N ARG A 36 -17.52 19.83 -1.29
CA ARG A 36 -17.65 18.44 -1.79
C ARG A 36 -16.28 17.85 -2.10
N VAL A 37 -16.05 16.63 -1.63
CA VAL A 37 -14.82 15.88 -1.87
C VAL A 37 -15.13 14.60 -2.62
N ALA A 38 -14.64 14.45 -3.85
CA ALA A 38 -14.65 13.20 -4.59
C ALA A 38 -13.45 12.36 -4.13
N PHE A 39 -13.69 11.35 -3.29
CA PHE A 39 -12.62 10.50 -2.77
C PHE A 39 -12.41 9.30 -3.68
N CYS A 40 -11.38 9.42 -4.51
CA CYS A 40 -11.07 8.53 -5.60
C CYS A 40 -10.09 7.42 -5.18
N PHE A 41 -10.42 6.19 -5.51
CA PHE A 41 -9.49 5.07 -5.44
C PHE A 41 -9.21 4.58 -6.87
N PRO A 42 -7.95 4.67 -7.39
CA PRO A 42 -7.64 4.38 -8.78
C PRO A 42 -7.50 2.86 -9.02
N ASP A 43 -8.49 2.12 -8.60
CA ASP A 43 -8.69 0.69 -8.83
C ASP A 43 -10.20 0.38 -8.70
N THR A 44 -10.56 -0.89 -8.87
CA THR A 44 -11.96 -1.33 -8.83
C THR A 44 -12.60 -1.16 -7.45
N TYR A 45 -13.92 -1.15 -7.43
CA TYR A 45 -14.74 -1.08 -6.22
C TYR A 45 -14.30 -2.10 -5.15
N GLU A 46 -14.06 -3.36 -5.56
CA GLU A 46 -13.71 -4.44 -4.62
C GLU A 46 -12.38 -4.20 -3.91
N ILE A 47 -11.41 -3.61 -4.60
CA ILE A 47 -10.11 -3.27 -4.02
C ILE A 47 -10.24 -2.04 -3.11
N GLY A 48 -10.89 -0.98 -3.61
CA GLY A 48 -11.05 0.26 -2.85
C GLY A 48 -11.88 0.09 -1.59
N MET A 49 -13.00 -0.63 -1.66
CA MET A 49 -13.84 -0.92 -0.49
C MET A 49 -13.17 -1.84 0.53
N SER A 50 -12.14 -2.58 0.12
CA SER A 50 -11.31 -3.40 1.02
C SER A 50 -10.24 -2.57 1.75
N ASN A 51 -10.01 -1.31 1.36
CA ASN A 51 -8.97 -0.46 1.92
C ASN A 51 -9.44 0.25 3.20
N LEU A 52 -8.81 -0.06 4.34
CA LEU A 52 -9.16 0.54 5.64
C LEU A 52 -8.89 2.05 5.66
N GLY A 53 -7.80 2.52 5.05
CA GLY A 53 -7.47 3.95 4.97
C GLY A 53 -8.55 4.75 4.28
N MET A 54 -9.15 4.21 3.20
CA MET A 54 -10.28 4.84 2.53
C MET A 54 -11.49 4.96 3.47
N ARG A 55 -11.83 3.91 4.23
CA ARG A 55 -12.94 3.94 5.20
C ARG A 55 -12.71 4.96 6.32
N ILE A 56 -11.47 5.06 6.82
CA ILE A 56 -11.09 6.03 7.86
C ILE A 56 -11.25 7.46 7.34
N LEU A 57 -10.62 7.80 6.22
CA LEU A 57 -10.63 9.16 5.70
C LEU A 57 -12.02 9.60 5.22
N TYR A 58 -12.79 8.69 4.60
CA TYR A 58 -14.19 8.93 4.25
C TYR A 58 -15.02 9.33 5.49
N GLY A 59 -14.87 8.60 6.58
CA GLY A 59 -15.61 8.89 7.81
C GLY A 59 -15.17 10.22 8.45
N ILE A 60 -13.87 10.49 8.50
CA ILE A 60 -13.33 11.74 9.06
C ILE A 60 -13.88 12.95 8.30
N MET A 61 -13.79 12.94 6.97
CA MET A 61 -14.28 14.04 6.15
C MET A 61 -15.80 14.21 6.25
N ASN A 62 -16.53 13.10 6.33
CA ASN A 62 -17.99 13.15 6.51
C ASN A 62 -18.44 13.59 7.91
N ASN A 63 -17.58 13.51 8.92
CA ASN A 63 -17.84 14.06 10.27
C ASN A 63 -17.59 15.58 10.35
N MET A 64 -17.05 16.21 9.30
CA MET A 64 -16.91 17.66 9.25
C MET A 64 -18.24 18.31 8.86
N ASP A 65 -18.61 19.36 9.60
CA ASP A 65 -19.80 20.13 9.29
C ASP A 65 -19.65 20.83 7.92
N GLY A 66 -20.67 20.71 7.07
CA GLY A 66 -20.69 21.31 5.73
C GLY A 66 -19.83 20.60 4.68
N VAL A 67 -19.12 19.54 5.02
CA VAL A 67 -18.32 18.74 4.08
C VAL A 67 -19.06 17.46 3.70
N TRP A 68 -19.11 17.12 2.42
CA TRP A 68 -19.58 15.83 1.94
C TRP A 68 -18.51 15.15 1.13
N CYS A 69 -18.01 14.02 1.64
CA CYS A 69 -17.06 13.15 0.99
C CYS A 69 -17.80 11.98 0.34
N GLU A 70 -17.59 11.78 -0.95
CA GLU A 70 -18.27 10.78 -1.76
C GLU A 70 -17.24 9.87 -2.46
N ARG A 71 -17.54 8.58 -2.57
CA ARG A 71 -16.60 7.57 -3.08
C ARG A 71 -16.64 7.47 -4.60
N VAL A 72 -15.45 7.29 -5.17
CA VAL A 72 -15.26 7.11 -6.61
C VAL A 72 -14.25 6.00 -6.87
N PHE A 73 -14.55 5.08 -7.76
CA PHE A 73 -13.65 3.97 -8.13
C PHE A 73 -13.37 3.99 -9.63
N ALA A 74 -12.22 3.45 -10.03
CA ALA A 74 -11.93 3.25 -11.44
C ALA A 74 -12.93 2.25 -12.02
N PRO A 75 -13.59 2.57 -13.15
CA PRO A 75 -14.47 1.61 -13.81
C PRO A 75 -13.66 0.48 -14.43
N TRP A 76 -14.23 -0.72 -14.44
CA TRP A 76 -13.68 -1.82 -15.23
C TRP A 76 -13.81 -1.53 -16.73
N GLY A 77 -13.02 -2.19 -17.57
CA GLY A 77 -12.93 -1.84 -18.99
C GLY A 77 -14.26 -1.85 -19.74
N ASP A 78 -15.17 -2.78 -19.46
CA ASP A 78 -16.49 -2.82 -20.08
C ASP A 78 -17.36 -1.61 -19.68
N MET A 79 -17.28 -1.20 -18.42
CA MET A 79 -18.00 -0.01 -17.93
C MET A 79 -17.39 1.27 -18.49
N GLU A 80 -16.06 1.36 -18.56
CA GLU A 80 -15.37 2.49 -19.18
C GLU A 80 -15.81 2.67 -20.64
N GLU A 81 -15.83 1.58 -21.43
CA GLU A 81 -16.23 1.60 -22.81
C GLU A 81 -17.69 2.11 -22.97
N GLU A 82 -18.60 1.61 -22.15
CA GLU A 82 -20.01 2.04 -22.17
C GLU A 82 -20.17 3.50 -21.73
N MET A 83 -19.41 3.95 -20.72
CA MET A 83 -19.41 5.34 -20.28
C MET A 83 -18.95 6.27 -21.41
N ARG A 84 -17.84 5.96 -22.09
CA ARG A 84 -17.34 6.74 -23.23
C ARG A 84 -18.37 6.78 -24.36
N ARG A 85 -18.97 5.63 -24.70
CA ARG A 85 -20.00 5.52 -25.75
C ARG A 85 -21.24 6.35 -25.44
N ALA A 86 -21.68 6.39 -24.19
CA ALA A 86 -22.87 7.11 -23.75
C ALA A 86 -22.61 8.58 -23.42
N GLY A 87 -21.34 9.03 -23.42
CA GLY A 87 -20.97 10.35 -22.93
C GLY A 87 -21.29 10.55 -21.44
N LEU A 88 -21.25 9.48 -20.62
CA LEU A 88 -21.46 9.54 -19.19
C LEU A 88 -20.11 9.85 -18.51
N PRO A 89 -19.97 11.01 -17.85
CA PRO A 89 -18.72 11.32 -17.14
C PRO A 89 -18.59 10.45 -15.88
N LEU A 90 -17.35 10.32 -15.37
CA LEU A 90 -17.09 9.66 -14.08
C LEU A 90 -17.82 10.42 -12.95
N TYR A 91 -18.46 9.69 -12.07
CA TYR A 91 -19.38 10.20 -11.05
C TYR A 91 -19.10 9.57 -9.68
N ALA A 92 -19.55 10.26 -8.64
CA ALA A 92 -19.51 9.77 -7.26
C ALA A 92 -20.67 8.80 -6.97
N LEU A 93 -20.41 7.78 -6.14
CA LEU A 93 -21.41 6.73 -5.88
C LEU A 93 -22.59 7.22 -5.05
N GLU A 94 -22.39 8.15 -4.12
CA GLU A 94 -23.42 8.63 -3.21
C GLU A 94 -24.46 9.49 -3.96
N SER A 95 -24.03 10.54 -4.65
CA SER A 95 -24.92 11.46 -5.34
C SER A 95 -25.24 11.05 -6.78
N GLY A 96 -24.31 10.38 -7.45
CA GLY A 96 -24.34 10.18 -8.90
C GLY A 96 -23.89 11.40 -9.71
N ASP A 97 -23.36 12.44 -9.07
CA ASP A 97 -22.92 13.66 -9.73
C ASP A 97 -21.52 13.51 -10.35
N PRO A 98 -21.24 14.16 -11.48
CA PRO A 98 -19.91 14.18 -12.09
C PRO A 98 -18.86 14.76 -11.16
N ILE A 99 -17.71 14.07 -11.02
CA ILE A 99 -16.67 14.51 -10.07
C ILE A 99 -15.97 15.82 -10.45
N ARG A 100 -16.08 16.26 -11.71
CA ARG A 100 -15.58 17.58 -12.13
C ARG A 100 -16.32 18.74 -11.46
N ASP A 101 -17.51 18.50 -10.91
CA ASP A 101 -18.34 19.49 -10.24
C ASP A 101 -18.06 19.57 -8.72
N PHE A 102 -17.06 18.84 -8.24
CA PHE A 102 -16.63 18.81 -6.85
C PHE A 102 -15.54 19.85 -6.58
N ASP A 103 -15.38 20.25 -5.32
CA ASP A 103 -14.34 21.20 -4.91
C ASP A 103 -12.95 20.58 -4.88
N ILE A 104 -12.87 19.33 -4.42
CA ILE A 104 -11.63 18.57 -4.27
C ILE A 104 -11.82 17.18 -4.85
N ILE A 105 -10.87 16.73 -5.67
CA ILE A 105 -10.72 15.36 -6.17
C ILE A 105 -9.50 14.76 -5.48
N ALA A 106 -9.73 13.89 -4.50
CA ALA A 106 -8.72 13.31 -3.64
C ALA A 106 -8.45 11.86 -3.99
N PHE A 107 -7.23 11.52 -4.42
CA PHE A 107 -6.83 10.17 -4.76
C PHE A 107 -6.11 9.48 -3.60
N SER A 108 -6.53 8.24 -3.28
CA SER A 108 -5.79 7.35 -2.39
C SER A 108 -4.98 6.36 -3.21
N VAL A 109 -3.65 6.55 -3.29
CA VAL A 109 -2.77 5.78 -4.18
C VAL A 109 -1.75 5.00 -3.36
N GLY A 110 -1.96 3.70 -3.25
CA GLY A 110 -1.08 2.79 -2.50
C GLY A 110 -0.01 2.08 -3.33
N TYR A 111 -0.10 2.15 -4.66
CA TYR A 111 0.71 1.37 -5.58
C TYR A 111 0.98 2.14 -6.88
N GLU A 112 2.21 2.15 -7.34
CA GLU A 112 2.65 3.00 -8.45
C GLU A 112 2.03 2.61 -9.81
N MET A 113 1.70 1.32 -10.00
CA MET A 113 1.04 0.86 -11.24
C MET A 113 -0.42 1.35 -11.38
N ALA A 114 -0.96 2.00 -10.34
CA ALA A 114 -2.26 2.67 -10.39
C ALA A 114 -2.21 4.10 -10.96
N PHE A 115 -1.03 4.65 -11.26
CA PHE A 115 -0.90 6.00 -11.81
C PHE A 115 -1.63 6.21 -13.14
N PRO A 116 -1.57 5.28 -14.12
CA PRO A 116 -2.37 5.42 -15.34
C PRO A 116 -3.89 5.41 -15.08
N ALA A 117 -4.37 4.63 -14.10
CA ALA A 117 -5.78 4.61 -13.74
C ALA A 117 -6.24 5.97 -13.16
N MET A 118 -5.36 6.67 -12.43
CA MET A 118 -5.64 8.02 -11.95
C MET A 118 -5.85 8.99 -13.13
N LEU A 119 -4.99 8.93 -14.16
CA LEU A 119 -5.15 9.75 -15.37
C LEU A 119 -6.46 9.41 -16.10
N ASN A 120 -6.75 8.12 -16.21
CA ASN A 120 -7.98 7.65 -16.85
C ASN A 120 -9.25 8.14 -16.12
N MET A 121 -9.24 8.18 -14.79
CA MET A 121 -10.35 8.71 -13.99
C MET A 121 -10.53 10.23 -14.21
N LEU A 122 -9.44 11.00 -14.30
CA LEU A 122 -9.50 12.43 -14.60
C LEU A 122 -10.06 12.69 -16.01
N ASP A 123 -9.60 11.93 -17.01
CA ASP A 123 -10.08 12.03 -18.39
C ASP A 123 -11.58 11.68 -18.50
N LEU A 124 -12.00 10.56 -17.90
CA LEU A 124 -13.41 10.17 -17.86
C LEU A 124 -14.30 11.20 -17.16
N ALA A 125 -13.75 11.91 -16.19
CA ALA A 125 -14.44 13.00 -15.51
C ALA A 125 -14.51 14.28 -16.37
N GLY A 126 -13.67 14.42 -17.40
CA GLY A 126 -13.51 15.66 -18.17
C GLY A 126 -12.75 16.73 -17.39
N VAL A 127 -11.84 16.32 -16.49
CA VAL A 127 -10.94 17.19 -15.73
C VAL A 127 -9.60 17.27 -16.47
N PRO A 128 -9.04 18.47 -16.72
CA PRO A 128 -7.73 18.61 -17.36
C PRO A 128 -6.66 17.82 -16.60
N LEU A 129 -5.85 17.03 -17.32
CA LEU A 129 -4.86 16.15 -16.70
C LEU A 129 -3.78 16.93 -15.98
N HIS A 130 -3.18 17.94 -16.66
CA HIS A 130 -2.09 18.71 -16.09
C HIS A 130 -2.55 19.71 -15.05
N ALA A 131 -1.84 19.78 -13.92
CA ALA A 131 -2.09 20.77 -12.86
C ALA A 131 -1.98 22.20 -13.36
N SER A 132 -1.10 22.45 -14.36
CA SER A 132 -0.92 23.76 -14.99
C SER A 132 -2.12 24.24 -15.82
N GLU A 133 -2.97 23.33 -16.29
CA GLU A 133 -4.18 23.64 -17.06
C GLU A 133 -5.36 24.00 -16.13
N ARG A 134 -5.32 23.55 -14.88
CA ARG A 134 -6.32 23.84 -13.85
C ARG A 134 -5.95 25.14 -13.13
N THR A 135 -6.35 26.27 -13.66
CA THR A 135 -5.99 27.61 -13.15
C THR A 135 -6.85 28.08 -11.98
N GLU A 136 -8.08 27.59 -11.90
CA GLU A 136 -9.02 27.92 -10.84
C GLU A 136 -8.74 27.11 -9.57
N LEU A 137 -9.24 27.61 -8.43
CA LEU A 137 -9.09 26.93 -7.14
C LEU A 137 -9.83 25.58 -7.10
N THR A 138 -10.90 25.43 -7.85
CA THR A 138 -11.72 24.21 -7.95
C THR A 138 -11.84 23.71 -9.40
N PRO A 139 -11.80 22.40 -9.67
CA PRO A 139 -11.44 21.36 -8.72
C PRO A 139 -9.94 21.35 -8.40
N LEU A 140 -9.64 21.09 -7.13
CA LEU A 140 -8.29 20.82 -6.68
C LEU A 140 -8.01 19.32 -6.78
N VAL A 141 -6.92 18.88 -7.39
CA VAL A 141 -6.54 17.47 -7.48
C VAL A 141 -5.44 17.18 -6.46
N ILE A 142 -5.73 16.33 -5.49
CA ILE A 142 -4.78 15.92 -4.44
C ILE A 142 -4.58 14.42 -4.47
N ALA A 143 -3.41 13.96 -4.03
CA ALA A 143 -3.11 12.53 -3.91
C ALA A 143 -2.41 12.22 -2.59
N GLY A 144 -2.84 11.17 -1.92
CA GLY A 144 -2.23 10.61 -0.72
C GLY A 144 -1.96 9.11 -0.84
N GLY A 145 -1.33 8.53 0.16
CA GLY A 145 -1.02 7.12 0.21
C GLY A 145 0.47 6.79 0.05
N THR A 146 0.80 5.51 0.10
CA THR A 146 2.21 5.06 0.17
C THR A 146 3.01 5.41 -1.08
N ALA A 147 2.38 5.44 -2.26
CA ALA A 147 3.05 5.80 -3.50
C ALA A 147 3.53 7.27 -3.51
N MET A 148 2.93 8.13 -2.67
CA MET A 148 3.33 9.55 -2.59
C MET A 148 4.71 9.78 -1.95
N PHE A 149 5.34 8.77 -1.37
CA PHE A 149 6.73 8.87 -0.94
C PHE A 149 7.73 9.01 -2.10
N ASN A 150 7.31 8.71 -3.33
CA ASN A 150 7.91 9.17 -4.57
C ASN A 150 6.80 9.54 -5.56
N CYS A 151 6.25 10.74 -5.46
CA CYS A 151 5.20 11.23 -6.35
C CYS A 151 5.74 11.92 -7.61
N GLU A 152 7.06 12.02 -7.79
CA GLU A 152 7.63 12.71 -8.95
C GLU A 152 7.15 12.17 -10.31
N PRO A 153 6.94 10.85 -10.51
CA PRO A 153 6.38 10.32 -11.75
C PRO A 153 4.98 10.83 -12.13
N ILE A 154 4.25 11.44 -11.19
CA ILE A 154 2.92 12.03 -11.43
C ILE A 154 2.84 13.50 -11.02
N ALA A 155 3.97 14.15 -10.77
CA ALA A 155 4.04 15.51 -10.24
C ALA A 155 3.29 16.55 -11.10
N ASP A 156 3.25 16.35 -12.43
CA ASP A 156 2.57 17.29 -13.35
C ASP A 156 1.05 17.16 -13.33
N PHE A 157 0.51 16.07 -12.76
CA PHE A 157 -0.93 15.77 -12.78
C PHE A 157 -1.65 16.10 -11.47
N ILE A 158 -0.93 16.33 -10.39
CA ILE A 158 -1.48 16.64 -9.07
C ILE A 158 -1.13 18.05 -8.63
N ASP A 159 -2.05 18.69 -7.93
CA ASP A 159 -1.80 20.00 -7.32
C ASP A 159 -1.06 19.85 -5.98
N ILE A 160 -1.39 18.81 -5.22
CA ILE A 160 -0.84 18.51 -3.89
C ILE A 160 -0.62 17.00 -3.73
N ALA A 161 0.53 16.62 -3.15
CA ALA A 161 0.74 15.31 -2.56
C ALA A 161 0.72 15.39 -1.03
N GLU A 162 -0.06 14.52 -0.40
CA GLU A 162 -0.13 14.33 1.04
C GLU A 162 0.84 13.25 1.48
N ILE A 163 1.85 13.62 2.28
CA ILE A 163 2.92 12.73 2.72
C ILE A 163 2.67 12.28 4.15
N GLY A 164 2.25 11.03 4.31
CA GLY A 164 2.01 10.43 5.62
C GLY A 164 0.55 10.07 5.88
N GLU A 165 0.08 10.35 7.07
CA GLU A 165 -1.25 9.96 7.55
C GLU A 165 -2.22 11.15 7.43
N GLY A 166 -3.33 10.93 6.72
CA GLY A 166 -4.22 11.98 6.25
C GLY A 166 -5.28 12.44 7.26
N GLU A 167 -5.40 11.81 8.44
CA GLU A 167 -6.52 12.05 9.37
C GLU A 167 -6.66 13.51 9.81
N GLU A 168 -5.55 14.14 10.21
CA GLU A 168 -5.54 15.57 10.56
C GLU A 168 -5.26 16.44 9.34
N MET A 169 -4.44 15.95 8.41
CA MET A 169 -3.97 16.68 7.25
C MET A 169 -5.12 17.04 6.30
N ASN A 170 -6.02 16.10 6.01
CA ASN A 170 -7.21 16.35 5.19
C ASN A 170 -8.14 17.41 5.84
N VAL A 171 -8.33 17.34 7.16
CA VAL A 171 -9.16 18.33 7.88
C VAL A 171 -8.58 19.74 7.75
N GLU A 172 -7.27 19.89 7.99
CA GLU A 172 -6.59 21.18 7.88
C GLU A 172 -6.59 21.71 6.44
N LEU A 173 -6.38 20.83 5.45
CA LEU A 173 -6.38 21.22 4.04
C LEU A 173 -7.77 21.66 3.56
N ILE A 174 -8.82 20.93 3.93
CA ILE A 174 -10.21 21.28 3.62
C ILE A 174 -10.59 22.63 4.27
N GLU A 175 -10.24 22.85 5.54
CA GLU A 175 -10.51 24.13 6.21
C GLU A 175 -9.74 25.28 5.58
N LEU A 176 -8.49 25.06 5.16
CA LEU A 176 -7.72 26.05 4.42
C LEU A 176 -8.37 26.37 3.06
N HIS A 177 -8.88 25.36 2.35
CA HIS A 177 -9.60 25.51 1.09
C HIS A 177 -10.89 26.32 1.28
N ARG A 178 -11.69 26.00 2.30
CA ARG A 178 -12.89 26.75 2.67
C ARG A 178 -12.59 28.21 2.97
N ARG A 179 -11.50 28.46 3.71
CA ARG A 179 -11.02 29.82 3.98
C ARG A 179 -10.63 30.54 2.69
N ALA A 180 -9.86 29.90 1.83
CA ALA A 180 -9.42 30.47 0.55
C ALA A 180 -10.62 30.89 -0.33
N ARG A 181 -11.67 30.04 -0.39
CA ARG A 181 -12.91 30.37 -1.11
C ARG A 181 -13.62 31.57 -0.50
N ARG A 182 -13.78 31.65 0.83
CA ARG A 182 -14.43 32.77 1.50
C ARG A 182 -13.68 34.09 1.31
N GLU A 183 -12.35 34.05 1.31
CA GLU A 183 -11.48 35.20 1.18
C GLU A 183 -11.13 35.56 -0.28
N GLY A 184 -11.60 34.77 -1.25
CA GLY A 184 -11.37 35.00 -2.69
C GLY A 184 -9.91 34.83 -3.11
N TRP A 185 -9.19 33.85 -2.51
CA TRP A 185 -7.81 33.61 -2.89
C TRP A 185 -7.69 33.01 -4.29
N THR A 186 -6.61 33.36 -4.96
CA THR A 186 -6.21 32.63 -6.17
C THR A 186 -5.67 31.25 -5.81
N LYS A 187 -5.69 30.32 -6.77
CA LYS A 187 -5.09 28.98 -6.59
C LYS A 187 -3.63 29.07 -6.12
N GLN A 188 -2.84 29.99 -6.68
CA GLN A 188 -1.44 30.16 -6.30
C GLN A 188 -1.28 30.64 -4.85
N GLN A 189 -2.15 31.52 -4.37
CA GLN A 189 -2.15 31.93 -2.95
C GLN A 189 -2.49 30.76 -2.04
N PHE A 190 -3.47 29.95 -2.42
CA PHE A 190 -3.84 28.74 -1.69
C PHE A 190 -2.70 27.72 -1.65
N LEU A 191 -2.09 27.40 -2.79
CA LEU A 191 -0.99 26.41 -2.87
C LEU A 191 0.24 26.83 -2.05
N ARG A 192 0.58 28.12 -2.03
CA ARG A 192 1.64 28.65 -1.16
C ARG A 192 1.32 28.49 0.33
N ALA A 193 0.08 28.72 0.72
CA ALA A 193 -0.36 28.52 2.09
C ALA A 193 -0.42 27.03 2.46
N ALA A 194 -0.93 26.19 1.57
CA ALA A 194 -0.99 24.73 1.76
C ALA A 194 0.41 24.12 1.94
N ALA A 195 1.41 24.62 1.20
CA ALA A 195 2.80 24.15 1.33
C ALA A 195 3.42 24.42 2.72
N GLN A 196 2.78 25.22 3.58
CA GLN A 196 3.23 25.43 4.97
C GLN A 196 2.62 24.47 5.97
N LEU A 197 1.65 23.63 5.55
CA LEU A 197 1.08 22.58 6.38
C LEU A 197 2.03 21.39 6.44
N ASP A 198 2.15 20.77 7.60
CA ASP A 198 2.99 19.57 7.79
C ASP A 198 2.50 18.42 6.91
N GLY A 199 3.41 17.81 6.15
CA GLY A 199 3.12 16.69 5.26
C GLY A 199 2.60 17.08 3.86
N ILE A 200 2.43 18.37 3.57
CA ILE A 200 1.95 18.83 2.26
C ILE A 200 3.11 19.13 1.33
N TYR A 201 3.17 18.39 0.23
CA TYR A 201 4.08 18.65 -0.90
C TYR A 201 3.29 19.19 -2.08
N VAL A 202 3.70 20.35 -2.60
CA VAL A 202 3.09 21.01 -3.77
C VAL A 202 4.08 20.94 -4.93
N PRO A 203 3.97 19.96 -5.85
CA PRO A 203 4.97 19.73 -6.89
C PRO A 203 5.30 20.94 -7.74
N GLY A 204 4.30 21.77 -8.06
CA GLY A 204 4.45 22.99 -8.85
C GLY A 204 5.32 24.07 -8.20
N LEU A 205 5.62 23.97 -6.90
CA LEU A 205 6.51 24.88 -6.18
C LEU A 205 7.97 24.39 -6.14
N TYR A 206 8.33 23.36 -6.90
CA TYR A 206 9.70 22.83 -6.97
C TYR A 206 10.16 22.73 -8.42
N GLU A 207 11.34 23.29 -8.69
CA GLU A 207 12.03 23.15 -9.96
C GLU A 207 13.06 22.05 -9.86
N VAL A 208 13.05 21.12 -10.82
CA VAL A 208 13.96 20.00 -10.89
C VAL A 208 14.83 20.13 -12.13
N ASP A 209 16.14 20.22 -11.92
CA ASP A 209 17.14 20.24 -12.98
C ASP A 209 17.86 18.89 -13.09
N TYR A 210 18.31 18.58 -14.30
CA TYR A 210 19.02 17.33 -14.60
C TYR A 210 20.40 17.61 -15.17
N ASN A 211 21.35 16.71 -14.87
CA ASN A 211 22.65 16.66 -15.51
C ASN A 211 22.55 16.07 -16.93
N ALA A 212 23.61 16.19 -17.72
CA ALA A 212 23.68 15.63 -19.06
C ALA A 212 23.56 14.08 -19.11
N ASP A 213 23.91 13.41 -18.01
CA ASP A 213 23.77 11.96 -17.85
C ASP A 213 22.38 11.53 -17.36
N GLY A 214 21.47 12.47 -17.20
CA GLY A 214 20.09 12.22 -16.76
C GLY A 214 19.89 12.14 -15.23
N MET A 215 20.94 12.22 -14.41
CA MET A 215 20.79 12.27 -12.96
C MET A 215 20.20 13.61 -12.52
N VAL A 216 19.45 13.60 -11.41
CA VAL A 216 18.92 14.82 -10.80
C VAL A 216 20.09 15.69 -10.36
N LYS A 217 20.14 16.95 -10.84
CA LYS A 217 21.16 17.93 -10.50
C LYS A 217 20.79 18.75 -9.28
N SER A 218 19.55 19.22 -9.26
CA SER A 218 19.02 20.04 -8.16
C SER A 218 17.50 19.93 -8.07
N ILE A 219 16.99 20.11 -6.85
CA ILE A 219 15.56 20.29 -6.55
C ILE A 219 15.44 21.61 -5.78
N THR A 220 14.89 22.63 -6.40
CA THR A 220 14.87 24.00 -5.87
C THR A 220 13.46 24.41 -5.50
N PRO A 221 13.16 24.61 -4.20
CA PRO A 221 11.86 25.13 -3.79
C PRO A 221 11.71 26.60 -4.19
N LYS A 222 10.50 26.96 -4.61
CA LYS A 222 10.09 28.33 -4.98
C LYS A 222 9.03 28.85 -4.02
N ASP A 223 8.81 30.17 -4.05
CA ASP A 223 7.68 30.83 -3.38
C ASP A 223 7.54 30.51 -1.88
N GLY A 224 8.66 30.24 -1.20
CA GLY A 224 8.68 29.93 0.24
C GLY A 224 8.33 28.49 0.59
N ALA A 225 8.24 27.58 -0.38
CA ALA A 225 8.05 26.16 -0.11
C ALA A 225 9.21 25.59 0.74
N PRO A 226 8.96 24.63 1.63
CA PRO A 226 9.99 24.05 2.48
C PRO A 226 11.00 23.25 1.66
N LYS A 227 12.28 23.25 2.05
CA LYS A 227 13.31 22.43 1.39
C LYS A 227 13.05 20.93 1.51
N VAL A 228 12.43 20.52 2.61
CA VAL A 228 12.09 19.13 2.92
C VAL A 228 10.70 19.11 3.51
N VAL A 229 9.84 18.30 2.93
CA VAL A 229 8.51 17.99 3.45
C VAL A 229 8.61 16.72 4.29
N THR A 230 8.42 16.86 5.59
CA THR A 230 8.41 15.70 6.50
C THR A 230 7.01 15.13 6.60
N LYS A 231 6.90 13.81 6.51
CA LYS A 231 5.60 13.14 6.63
C LYS A 231 4.91 13.49 7.93
N ARG A 232 3.58 13.58 7.87
CA ARG A 232 2.72 13.70 9.06
C ARG A 232 2.35 12.33 9.61
N ILE A 233 2.14 12.24 10.93
CA ILE A 233 1.70 11.03 11.61
C ILE A 233 0.65 11.36 12.68
N MET A 234 -0.27 10.42 12.92
CA MET A 234 -1.08 10.42 14.13
C MET A 234 -0.18 10.02 15.32
N ARG A 235 0.07 10.96 16.24
CA ARG A 235 0.98 10.72 17.38
C ARG A 235 0.36 9.83 18.46
N ASP A 236 -0.95 9.90 18.60
CA ASP A 236 -1.74 9.17 19.60
C ASP A 236 -2.83 8.38 18.85
N MET A 237 -2.68 7.06 18.80
CA MET A 237 -3.60 6.20 18.05
C MET A 237 -4.95 6.03 18.76
N ASP A 238 -5.03 6.28 20.06
CA ASP A 238 -6.31 6.24 20.77
C ASP A 238 -7.21 7.45 20.45
N LYS A 239 -6.59 8.55 19.96
CA LYS A 239 -7.32 9.71 19.44
C LYS A 239 -7.61 9.64 17.94
N ALA A 240 -6.96 8.73 17.24
CA ALA A 240 -7.23 8.54 15.82
C ALA A 240 -8.62 7.95 15.63
N TRP A 241 -9.44 8.64 14.83
CA TRP A 241 -10.78 8.18 14.50
C TRP A 241 -10.76 6.77 13.88
N TYR A 242 -11.78 5.98 14.19
CA TYR A 242 -11.92 4.62 13.66
C TYR A 242 -13.36 4.40 13.15
N PRO A 243 -13.56 3.73 11.99
CA PRO A 243 -14.87 3.52 11.40
C PRO A 243 -15.62 2.36 12.09
N ALA A 244 -16.10 2.58 13.31
CA ALA A 244 -16.90 1.59 14.01
C ALA A 244 -18.21 1.30 13.22
N LYS A 245 -18.83 2.34 12.66
CA LYS A 245 -19.93 2.21 11.67
C LYS A 245 -19.33 2.23 10.27
N THR A 246 -18.98 1.05 9.78
CA THR A 246 -18.38 0.91 8.46
C THR A 246 -19.43 0.75 7.37
N ILE A 247 -19.12 1.25 6.17
CA ILE A 247 -19.95 0.95 4.98
C ILE A 247 -19.90 -0.54 4.71
N VAL A 248 -21.07 -1.16 4.58
CA VAL A 248 -21.20 -2.58 4.23
C VAL A 248 -21.47 -2.68 2.72
N PRO A 249 -20.55 -3.25 1.93
CA PRO A 249 -20.69 -3.35 0.49
C PRO A 249 -21.92 -4.15 0.05
N SER A 250 -22.53 -3.74 -1.06
CA SER A 250 -23.67 -4.45 -1.67
C SER A 250 -23.25 -5.64 -2.54
N THR A 251 -21.95 -5.86 -2.73
CA THR A 251 -21.36 -6.97 -3.50
C THR A 251 -20.12 -7.49 -2.80
N GLU A 252 -19.74 -8.74 -3.07
CA GLU A 252 -18.53 -9.36 -2.52
C GLU A 252 -17.27 -8.52 -2.85
N ILE A 253 -16.46 -8.29 -1.84
CA ILE A 253 -15.18 -7.56 -1.93
C ILE A 253 -14.02 -8.45 -1.48
N VAL A 254 -12.76 -8.01 -1.69
CA VAL A 254 -11.57 -8.81 -1.35
C VAL A 254 -11.43 -9.03 0.16
N GLN A 255 -11.73 -7.99 0.96
CA GLN A 255 -11.68 -8.04 2.43
C GLN A 255 -13.10 -7.83 2.99
N ASP A 256 -13.99 -8.81 2.76
CA ASP A 256 -15.40 -8.76 3.16
C ASP A 256 -15.57 -9.14 4.65
N ARG A 257 -15.04 -8.26 5.51
CA ARG A 257 -14.93 -8.47 6.96
C ARG A 257 -14.65 -7.17 7.71
N THR A 258 -14.87 -7.19 9.01
CA THR A 258 -14.40 -6.12 9.90
C THR A 258 -12.89 -6.20 10.06
N THR A 259 -12.19 -5.06 9.92
CA THR A 259 -10.74 -4.96 10.11
C THR A 259 -10.43 -4.09 11.31
N LEU A 260 -9.84 -4.66 12.36
CA LEU A 260 -9.43 -3.95 13.56
C LEU A 260 -7.94 -3.61 13.50
N GLU A 261 -7.61 -2.31 13.37
CA GLU A 261 -6.23 -1.84 13.30
C GLU A 261 -5.62 -1.75 14.71
N LEU A 262 -4.68 -2.64 15.02
CA LEU A 262 -4.06 -2.75 16.34
C LEU A 262 -3.04 -1.66 16.61
N PHE A 263 -2.17 -1.41 15.62
CA PHE A 263 -1.10 -0.42 15.68
C PHE A 263 -0.60 -0.09 14.28
N ARG A 264 0.10 1.05 14.16
CA ARG A 264 0.82 1.47 12.96
C ARG A 264 2.32 1.43 13.18
N GLY A 265 3.06 1.21 12.09
CA GLY A 265 4.50 1.04 12.10
C GLY A 265 4.93 -0.41 12.29
N CYS A 266 6.24 -0.64 12.30
CA CYS A 266 6.83 -1.96 12.52
C CYS A 266 8.12 -1.82 13.33
N ILE A 267 8.29 -2.68 14.34
CA ILE A 267 9.51 -2.72 15.16
C ILE A 267 10.68 -3.34 14.41
N ARG A 268 10.40 -4.10 13.35
CA ARG A 268 11.41 -4.86 12.58
C ARG A 268 12.19 -3.94 11.65
N GLY A 269 13.35 -4.37 11.25
CA GLY A 269 14.27 -3.59 10.42
C GLY A 269 14.57 -4.25 9.08
N CYS A 270 13.61 -4.99 8.47
CA CYS A 270 13.80 -5.60 7.16
C CYS A 270 14.21 -4.54 6.14
N ARG A 271 15.41 -4.69 5.54
CA ARG A 271 16.09 -3.65 4.73
C ARG A 271 15.38 -3.31 3.44
N PHE A 272 14.59 -4.25 2.92
CA PHE A 272 13.82 -4.10 1.68
C PHE A 272 12.43 -3.47 1.89
N CYS A 273 11.89 -3.49 3.11
CA CYS A 273 10.48 -3.26 3.36
C CYS A 273 10.15 -1.76 3.47
N GLN A 274 9.56 -1.16 2.43
CA GLN A 274 9.15 0.25 2.45
C GLN A 274 8.17 0.55 3.61
N ALA A 275 7.14 -0.29 3.80
CA ALA A 275 6.18 -0.13 4.88
C ALA A 275 6.85 -0.11 6.27
N GLY A 276 7.91 -0.91 6.47
CA GLY A 276 8.69 -0.94 7.69
C GLY A 276 9.41 0.37 8.01
N TYR A 277 9.61 1.26 7.03
CA TYR A 277 10.23 2.57 7.20
C TYR A 277 9.22 3.71 7.15
N VAL A 278 8.33 3.73 6.16
CA VAL A 278 7.41 4.85 5.97
C VAL A 278 6.31 4.94 7.03
N TYR A 279 5.98 3.84 7.70
CA TYR A 279 5.03 3.83 8.81
C TYR A 279 5.65 3.96 10.20
N ARG A 280 6.99 4.07 10.33
CA ARG A 280 7.65 4.38 11.62
C ARG A 280 7.27 5.76 12.13
N PRO A 281 7.24 5.95 13.47
CA PRO A 281 7.45 5.01 14.57
C PRO A 281 6.25 4.09 14.83
N VAL A 282 6.42 3.07 15.67
CA VAL A 282 5.32 2.22 16.14
C VAL A 282 4.46 3.01 17.12
N ARG A 283 3.13 2.92 16.96
CA ARG A 283 2.11 3.55 17.80
C ARG A 283 0.94 2.60 17.95
N ASN A 284 0.66 2.21 19.19
CA ASN A 284 -0.37 1.22 19.51
C ASN A 284 -1.69 1.90 19.88
N ARG A 285 -2.81 1.21 19.61
CA ARG A 285 -4.09 1.48 20.25
C ARG A 285 -4.16 0.74 21.59
N SER A 286 -4.88 1.30 22.54
CA SER A 286 -5.14 0.63 23.80
C SER A 286 -6.09 -0.56 23.60
N GLU A 287 -5.86 -1.62 24.37
CA GLU A 287 -6.65 -2.84 24.33
C GLU A 287 -8.14 -2.58 24.61
N LYS A 288 -8.42 -1.74 25.60
CA LYS A 288 -9.79 -1.36 25.96
C LYS A 288 -10.55 -0.77 24.77
N LEU A 289 -9.92 0.17 24.05
CA LEU A 289 -10.53 0.83 22.89
C LEU A 289 -10.72 -0.15 21.74
N LEU A 290 -9.76 -1.07 21.54
CA LEU A 290 -9.88 -2.12 20.53
C LEU A 290 -11.07 -3.05 20.78
N VAL A 291 -11.34 -3.41 22.06
CA VAL A 291 -12.50 -4.23 22.43
C VAL A 291 -13.81 -3.47 22.18
N GLU A 292 -13.85 -2.17 22.50
CA GLU A 292 -15.01 -1.31 22.23
C GLU A 292 -15.30 -1.23 20.73
N TYR A 293 -14.30 -0.91 19.91
CA TYR A 293 -14.43 -0.84 18.46
C TYR A 293 -14.82 -2.17 17.81
N ALA A 294 -14.25 -3.28 18.29
CA ALA A 294 -14.57 -4.61 17.79
C ALA A 294 -16.06 -4.94 17.98
N LYS A 295 -16.59 -4.68 19.17
CA LYS A 295 -18.01 -4.92 19.50
C LYS A 295 -18.93 -4.04 18.67
N GLU A 296 -18.67 -2.73 18.65
CA GLU A 296 -19.48 -1.77 17.90
C GLU A 296 -19.48 -2.09 16.41
N ALA A 297 -18.32 -2.37 15.82
CA ALA A 297 -18.21 -2.66 14.39
C ALA A 297 -18.94 -3.95 13.98
N ILE A 298 -18.91 -5.00 14.80
CA ILE A 298 -19.64 -6.25 14.53
C ILE A 298 -21.15 -6.06 14.73
N GLU A 299 -21.56 -5.36 15.78
CA GLU A 299 -22.99 -5.13 16.03
C GLU A 299 -23.63 -4.25 14.97
N ASP A 300 -22.90 -3.28 14.43
CA ASP A 300 -23.40 -2.40 13.38
C ASP A 300 -23.39 -3.08 12.00
N SER A 301 -22.31 -3.78 11.63
CA SER A 301 -22.14 -4.34 10.28
C SER A 301 -22.76 -5.72 10.08
N GLY A 302 -22.86 -6.52 11.14
CA GLY A 302 -23.31 -7.91 11.07
C GLY A 302 -22.29 -8.88 10.46
N TYR A 303 -21.02 -8.49 10.30
CA TYR A 303 -19.98 -9.37 9.78
C TYR A 303 -19.71 -10.57 10.71
N GLU A 304 -19.49 -11.74 10.10
CA GLU A 304 -19.12 -12.98 10.80
C GLU A 304 -17.61 -13.22 10.88
N GLU A 305 -16.80 -12.31 10.34
CA GLU A 305 -15.34 -12.38 10.38
C GLU A 305 -14.73 -11.04 10.79
N MET A 306 -13.73 -11.10 11.69
CA MET A 306 -12.93 -9.95 12.12
C MET A 306 -11.45 -10.24 11.92
N THR A 307 -10.74 -9.32 11.28
CA THR A 307 -9.29 -9.38 11.11
C THR A 307 -8.60 -8.43 12.07
N LEU A 308 -7.65 -8.95 12.84
CA LEU A 308 -6.73 -8.14 13.65
C LEU A 308 -5.54 -7.73 12.76
N SER A 309 -5.50 -6.46 12.35
CA SER A 309 -4.60 -5.97 11.31
C SER A 309 -3.47 -5.12 11.86
N SER A 310 -2.27 -5.39 11.37
CA SER A 310 -1.07 -4.55 11.51
C SER A 310 0.02 -5.06 10.57
N LEU A 311 1.18 -4.37 10.51
CA LEU A 311 2.33 -4.86 9.74
C LEU A 311 3.02 -6.09 10.35
N SER A 312 2.77 -6.37 11.63
CA SER A 312 3.35 -7.53 12.34
C SER A 312 2.50 -7.87 13.58
N THR A 313 1.35 -8.47 13.36
CA THR A 313 0.31 -8.68 14.39
C THR A 313 0.83 -9.45 15.61
N SER A 314 1.69 -10.45 15.41
CA SER A 314 2.33 -11.19 16.50
C SER A 314 3.26 -10.34 17.40
N ASP A 315 3.61 -9.13 16.97
CA ASP A 315 4.39 -8.18 17.76
C ASP A 315 3.52 -7.25 18.63
N PHE A 316 2.20 -7.37 18.62
CA PHE A 316 1.31 -6.64 19.52
C PHE A 316 1.37 -7.26 20.92
N ARG A 317 1.90 -6.53 21.92
CA ARG A 317 2.14 -7.09 23.26
C ARG A 317 0.88 -7.65 23.94
N PRO A 318 -0.27 -6.94 23.98
CA PRO A 318 -1.48 -7.45 24.63
C PRO A 318 -2.32 -8.37 23.71
N LEU A 319 -1.75 -8.95 22.63
CA LEU A 319 -2.51 -9.74 21.66
C LEU A 319 -3.29 -10.89 22.29
N VAL A 320 -2.67 -11.64 23.22
CA VAL A 320 -3.31 -12.77 23.90
C VAL A 320 -4.48 -12.27 24.74
N GLN A 321 -4.27 -11.21 25.54
CA GLN A 321 -5.30 -10.61 26.37
C GLN A 321 -6.47 -10.07 25.52
N LEU A 322 -6.17 -9.34 24.44
CA LEU A 322 -7.20 -8.87 23.50
C LEU A 322 -8.04 -10.03 22.93
N CYS A 323 -7.41 -11.15 22.58
CA CYS A 323 -8.13 -12.33 22.11
C CYS A 323 -9.01 -12.94 23.23
N ASP A 324 -8.50 -13.00 24.46
CA ASP A 324 -9.26 -13.50 25.62
C ASP A 324 -10.48 -12.60 25.92
N ASP A 325 -10.32 -11.29 25.86
CA ASP A 325 -11.41 -10.31 26.09
C ASP A 325 -12.48 -10.32 25.00
N LEU A 326 -12.12 -10.75 23.78
CA LEU A 326 -13.05 -10.88 22.67
C LEU A 326 -13.66 -12.30 22.55
N GLU A 327 -13.13 -13.32 23.24
CA GLU A 327 -13.53 -14.72 23.05
C GLU A 327 -15.02 -14.95 23.29
N GLU A 328 -15.54 -14.47 24.43
CA GLU A 328 -16.95 -14.66 24.79
C GLU A 328 -17.88 -13.94 23.79
N PHE A 329 -17.57 -12.69 23.45
CA PHE A 329 -18.35 -11.91 22.50
C PHE A 329 -18.36 -12.57 21.11
N CYS A 330 -17.20 -12.97 20.61
CA CYS A 330 -17.08 -13.64 19.31
C CYS A 330 -17.83 -14.99 19.29
N ALA A 331 -17.78 -15.76 20.37
CA ALA A 331 -18.49 -17.02 20.48
C ALA A 331 -20.02 -16.82 20.48
N GLN A 332 -20.53 -15.83 21.21
CA GLN A 332 -21.98 -15.51 21.25
C GLN A 332 -22.51 -14.99 19.91
N ARG A 333 -21.68 -14.26 19.15
CA ARG A 333 -22.05 -13.67 17.84
C ARG A 333 -21.63 -14.53 16.64
N HIS A 334 -21.00 -15.67 16.88
CA HIS A 334 -20.45 -16.56 15.82
C HIS A 334 -19.41 -15.89 14.91
N VAL A 335 -18.62 -14.95 15.46
CA VAL A 335 -17.58 -14.21 14.74
C VAL A 335 -16.26 -14.97 14.78
N ASN A 336 -15.63 -15.13 13.62
CA ASN A 336 -14.30 -15.72 13.50
C ASN A 336 -13.22 -14.63 13.55
N LEU A 337 -12.22 -14.79 14.44
CA LEU A 337 -11.05 -13.93 14.47
C LEU A 337 -9.97 -14.45 13.51
N SER A 338 -9.39 -13.54 12.72
CA SER A 338 -8.33 -13.82 11.74
C SER A 338 -7.08 -13.00 12.03
N LEU A 339 -5.91 -13.63 11.92
CA LEU A 339 -4.59 -13.02 12.13
C LEU A 339 -3.73 -13.18 10.86
N PRO A 340 -3.80 -12.26 9.89
CA PRO A 340 -3.15 -12.43 8.60
C PRO A 340 -1.63 -12.27 8.65
N SER A 341 -1.09 -11.47 9.58
CA SER A 341 0.32 -11.08 9.61
C SER A 341 1.08 -11.75 10.77
N LEU A 342 1.06 -13.08 10.80
CA LEU A 342 1.81 -13.87 11.79
C LEU A 342 3.25 -14.08 11.31
N ARG A 343 4.20 -13.83 12.22
CA ARG A 343 5.60 -14.18 12.02
C ARG A 343 5.89 -15.58 12.54
N ALA A 344 6.78 -16.29 11.85
CA ALA A 344 7.13 -17.66 12.24
C ALA A 344 7.89 -17.71 13.58
N ASP A 345 8.67 -16.68 13.95
CA ASP A 345 9.38 -16.59 15.23
C ASP A 345 8.47 -16.43 16.46
N ASN A 346 7.25 -15.87 16.28
CA ASN A 346 6.29 -15.62 17.36
C ASN A 346 4.99 -16.46 17.22
N PHE A 347 5.05 -17.58 16.53
CA PHE A 347 3.88 -18.43 16.32
C PHE A 347 3.51 -19.21 17.61
N SER A 348 2.31 -18.95 18.14
CA SER A 348 1.76 -19.63 19.33
C SER A 348 0.57 -20.50 18.96
N MET A 349 0.69 -21.84 19.20
CA MET A 349 -0.44 -22.77 19.01
C MET A 349 -1.61 -22.47 19.94
N ALA A 350 -1.34 -22.10 21.19
CA ALA A 350 -2.39 -21.73 22.14
C ALA A 350 -3.24 -20.57 21.62
N LEU A 351 -2.60 -19.56 20.98
CA LEU A 351 -3.30 -18.46 20.32
C LEU A 351 -4.12 -18.95 19.12
N MET A 352 -3.53 -19.81 18.29
CA MET A 352 -4.22 -20.34 17.11
C MET A 352 -5.40 -21.26 17.46
N GLU A 353 -5.30 -22.06 18.50
CA GLU A 353 -6.40 -22.92 18.97
C GLU A 353 -7.58 -22.10 19.49
N ARG A 354 -7.31 -20.99 20.15
CA ARG A 354 -8.35 -20.03 20.62
C ARG A 354 -9.07 -19.34 19.45
N LEU A 355 -8.31 -18.93 18.43
CA LEU A 355 -8.83 -18.17 17.29
C LEU A 355 -9.55 -19.05 16.24
N GLN A 356 -9.16 -20.31 16.10
CA GLN A 356 -9.67 -21.20 15.06
C GLN A 356 -10.47 -22.38 15.62
N LYS A 357 -11.61 -22.07 16.23
CA LYS A 357 -12.59 -23.11 16.62
C LYS A 357 -13.30 -23.75 15.41
N GLY A 358 -13.04 -23.25 14.18
CA GLY A 358 -13.65 -23.66 12.93
C GLY A 358 -12.72 -24.39 11.96
N ARG A 359 -12.93 -24.18 10.66
CA ARG A 359 -12.17 -24.82 9.58
C ARG A 359 -10.72 -24.35 9.55
N LYS A 360 -9.76 -25.26 9.70
CA LYS A 360 -8.33 -24.97 9.62
C LYS A 360 -7.95 -24.62 8.18
N THR A 361 -7.62 -23.36 7.93
CA THR A 361 -7.06 -22.86 6.67
C THR A 361 -5.55 -23.08 6.63
N GLY A 362 -4.91 -22.91 5.46
CA GLY A 362 -3.45 -22.96 5.35
C GLY A 362 -2.77 -21.82 6.11
N LEU A 363 -1.53 -22.03 6.51
CA LEU A 363 -0.67 -21.01 7.10
C LEU A 363 0.25 -20.39 6.04
N THR A 364 0.55 -19.12 6.22
CA THR A 364 1.45 -18.37 5.35
C THR A 364 2.62 -17.82 6.17
N PHE A 365 3.84 -18.13 5.71
CA PHE A 365 5.06 -17.58 6.27
C PHE A 365 5.89 -16.93 5.16
N ALA A 366 6.64 -15.88 5.51
CA ALA A 366 7.49 -15.14 4.59
C ALA A 366 8.95 -15.19 5.08
N PRO A 367 9.71 -16.25 4.80
CA PRO A 367 11.15 -16.28 5.08
C PRO A 367 11.94 -15.28 4.25
N GLU A 368 11.46 -14.91 3.07
CA GLU A 368 11.98 -13.97 2.07
C GLU A 368 13.24 -14.45 1.35
N ALA A 369 14.11 -15.24 1.99
CA ALA A 369 15.36 -15.75 1.42
C ALA A 369 15.61 -17.22 1.77
N GLY A 370 16.32 -17.93 0.90
CA GLY A 370 16.56 -19.38 1.02
C GLY A 370 17.58 -19.75 2.09
N THR A 371 18.62 -18.93 2.29
CA THR A 371 19.68 -19.21 3.24
C THR A 371 19.67 -18.29 4.46
N GLN A 372 20.29 -18.74 5.57
CA GLN A 372 20.43 -17.88 6.76
C GLN A 372 21.28 -16.66 6.47
N ARG A 373 22.36 -16.83 5.71
CA ARG A 373 23.22 -15.72 5.29
C ARG A 373 22.42 -14.59 4.63
N LEU A 374 21.57 -14.94 3.67
CA LEU A 374 20.79 -13.94 2.96
C LEU A 374 19.64 -13.38 3.82
N ARG A 375 19.01 -14.19 4.69
CA ARG A 375 18.05 -13.69 5.70
C ARG A 375 18.70 -12.66 6.63
N ASP A 376 19.96 -12.88 7.04
CA ASP A 376 20.71 -11.92 7.85
C ASP A 376 21.07 -10.66 7.05
N ALA A 377 21.49 -10.82 5.79
CA ALA A 377 21.80 -9.72 4.88
C ALA A 377 20.58 -8.77 4.67
N ILE A 378 19.38 -9.31 4.54
CA ILE A 378 18.16 -8.49 4.40
C ILE A 378 17.53 -8.11 5.75
N ASN A 379 18.15 -8.48 6.86
CA ASN A 379 17.72 -8.24 8.23
C ASN A 379 16.30 -8.78 8.52
N LYS A 380 16.00 -9.98 8.04
CA LYS A 380 14.68 -10.61 8.30
C LYS A 380 14.51 -11.00 9.76
N ASN A 381 15.62 -11.23 10.49
CA ASN A 381 15.62 -11.67 11.89
C ASN A 381 14.69 -12.89 12.12
N LEU A 382 14.87 -13.90 11.29
CA LEU A 382 14.15 -15.17 11.33
C LEU A 382 15.15 -16.29 11.05
N THR A 383 15.29 -17.26 11.96
CA THR A 383 16.09 -18.45 11.70
C THR A 383 15.26 -19.52 11.00
N GLU A 384 15.94 -20.44 10.33
CA GLU A 384 15.26 -21.58 9.73
C GLU A 384 14.61 -22.47 10.79
N GLU A 385 15.24 -22.61 11.97
CA GLU A 385 14.67 -23.40 13.06
C GLU A 385 13.38 -22.76 13.60
N ASP A 386 13.27 -21.42 13.68
CA ASP A 386 12.02 -20.74 14.05
C ASP A 386 10.89 -21.09 13.08
N LEU A 387 11.20 -21.09 11.77
CA LEU A 387 10.26 -21.49 10.73
C LEU A 387 9.83 -22.95 10.88
N LEU A 388 10.81 -23.85 11.02
CA LEU A 388 10.54 -25.29 11.12
C LEU A 388 9.81 -25.65 12.41
N ALA A 389 10.17 -25.03 13.54
CA ALA A 389 9.46 -25.18 14.82
C ALA A 389 7.99 -24.75 14.71
N SER A 390 7.73 -23.66 14.01
CA SER A 390 6.36 -23.20 13.75
C SER A 390 5.59 -24.13 12.82
N CYS A 391 6.22 -24.63 11.78
CA CYS A 391 5.64 -25.64 10.90
C CYS A 391 5.31 -26.96 11.65
N ARG A 392 6.24 -27.47 12.50
CA ARG A 392 5.99 -28.66 13.32
C ARG A 392 4.79 -28.48 14.24
N ARG A 393 4.70 -27.34 14.95
CA ARG A 393 3.55 -27.03 15.80
C ARG A 393 2.24 -27.00 15.01
N ALA A 394 2.24 -26.34 13.85
CA ALA A 394 1.07 -26.28 12.98
C ALA A 394 0.63 -27.67 12.48
N PHE A 395 1.56 -28.49 12.02
CA PHE A 395 1.26 -29.85 11.54
C PHE A 395 0.78 -30.79 12.66
N ALA A 396 1.35 -30.69 13.86
CA ALA A 396 0.86 -31.38 15.06
C ALA A 396 -0.57 -30.93 15.40
N GLY A 397 -0.88 -29.64 15.22
CA GLY A 397 -2.23 -29.07 15.37
C GLY A 397 -3.20 -29.43 14.23
N GLY A 398 -2.77 -30.23 13.23
CA GLY A 398 -3.64 -30.74 12.16
C GLY A 398 -3.74 -29.85 10.90
N TYR A 399 -2.88 -28.84 10.74
CA TYR A 399 -2.73 -28.12 9.48
C TYR A 399 -2.07 -29.03 8.44
N SER A 400 -2.47 -28.88 7.18
CA SER A 400 -1.93 -29.66 6.06
C SER A 400 -1.56 -28.82 4.85
N ALA A 401 -1.59 -27.50 4.98
CA ALA A 401 -1.18 -26.57 3.93
C ALA A 401 -0.31 -25.45 4.51
N VAL A 402 0.82 -25.19 3.86
CA VAL A 402 1.72 -24.08 4.18
C VAL A 402 2.11 -23.36 2.90
N LYS A 403 2.03 -22.02 2.91
CA LYS A 403 2.52 -21.16 1.84
C LYS A 403 3.76 -20.40 2.32
N LEU A 404 4.82 -20.43 1.52
CA LEU A 404 6.09 -19.78 1.79
C LEU A 404 6.35 -18.71 0.74
N TYR A 405 6.61 -17.47 1.18
CA TYR A 405 6.97 -16.36 0.30
C TYR A 405 8.46 -16.09 0.34
N PHE A 406 9.04 -15.88 -0.86
CA PHE A 406 10.44 -15.52 -1.05
C PHE A 406 10.56 -14.41 -2.11
N MET A 407 11.70 -13.74 -2.13
CA MET A 407 12.10 -12.83 -3.18
C MET A 407 13.32 -13.37 -3.92
N LEU A 408 13.40 -13.09 -5.23
CA LEU A 408 14.57 -13.32 -6.06
C LEU A 408 15.15 -11.97 -6.52
N GLY A 409 16.47 -11.89 -6.63
CA GLY A 409 17.16 -10.67 -7.02
C GLY A 409 17.51 -9.75 -5.85
N LEU A 410 17.53 -10.27 -4.64
CA LEU A 410 17.97 -9.51 -3.47
C LEU A 410 19.45 -9.11 -3.56
N PRO A 411 19.86 -7.97 -2.98
CA PRO A 411 21.27 -7.62 -2.90
C PRO A 411 22.11 -8.73 -2.26
N THR A 412 23.26 -9.04 -2.84
CA THR A 412 24.19 -10.12 -2.46
C THR A 412 23.69 -11.56 -2.67
N GLU A 413 22.54 -11.76 -3.30
CA GLU A 413 21.99 -13.11 -3.57
C GLU A 413 22.85 -13.90 -4.56
N THR A 414 23.14 -15.15 -4.24
CA THR A 414 23.87 -16.11 -5.08
C THR A 414 22.96 -17.26 -5.52
N ASP A 415 23.43 -18.10 -6.44
CA ASP A 415 22.68 -19.28 -6.87
C ASP A 415 22.47 -20.28 -5.70
N GLU A 416 23.37 -20.34 -4.73
CA GLU A 416 23.22 -21.14 -3.52
C GLU A 416 22.04 -20.63 -2.67
N ASP A 417 21.85 -19.30 -2.58
CA ASP A 417 20.71 -18.74 -1.86
C ASP A 417 19.38 -19.06 -2.57
N VAL A 418 19.39 -19.05 -3.90
CA VAL A 418 18.21 -19.44 -4.70
C VAL A 418 17.88 -20.93 -4.49
N LEU A 419 18.87 -21.81 -4.55
CA LEU A 419 18.69 -23.24 -4.32
C LEU A 419 18.26 -23.55 -2.88
N GLY A 420 18.72 -22.76 -1.91
CA GLY A 420 18.30 -22.83 -0.52
C GLY A 420 16.78 -22.69 -0.33
N ILE A 421 16.06 -22.04 -1.25
CA ILE A 421 14.58 -22.00 -1.23
C ILE A 421 13.99 -23.41 -1.40
N ALA A 422 14.54 -24.23 -2.30
CA ALA A 422 14.10 -25.60 -2.51
C ALA A 422 14.46 -26.49 -1.29
N GLU A 423 15.60 -26.24 -0.65
CA GLU A 423 16.01 -26.93 0.58
C GLU A 423 15.06 -26.61 1.73
N VAL A 424 14.72 -25.34 1.96
CA VAL A 424 13.73 -24.94 2.98
C VAL A 424 12.39 -25.62 2.74
N ALA A 425 11.90 -25.69 1.50
CA ALA A 425 10.65 -26.38 1.18
C ALA A 425 10.74 -27.89 1.50
N SER A 426 11.90 -28.51 1.25
CA SER A 426 12.17 -29.91 1.60
C SER A 426 12.19 -30.12 3.13
N HIS A 427 12.83 -29.22 3.88
CA HIS A 427 12.87 -29.27 5.34
C HIS A 427 11.47 -29.11 5.96
N VAL A 428 10.64 -28.22 5.41
CA VAL A 428 9.22 -28.09 5.83
C VAL A 428 8.44 -29.39 5.57
N MET A 429 8.70 -30.05 4.45
CA MET A 429 8.08 -31.35 4.18
C MET A 429 8.55 -32.43 5.16
N HIS A 430 9.85 -32.44 5.53
CA HIS A 430 10.36 -33.32 6.58
C HIS A 430 9.71 -33.06 7.93
N ALA A 431 9.59 -31.78 8.32
CA ALA A 431 8.89 -31.36 9.54
C ALA A 431 7.44 -31.88 9.57
N TRP A 432 6.73 -31.87 8.44
CA TRP A 432 5.40 -32.47 8.34
C TRP A 432 5.45 -34.01 8.56
N ARG A 433 6.38 -34.73 7.94
CA ARG A 433 6.51 -36.19 8.10
C ARG A 433 6.75 -36.58 9.54
N GLU A 434 7.48 -35.75 10.29
CA GLU A 434 7.83 -36.00 11.70
C GLU A 434 6.65 -35.70 12.63
N SER A 435 5.95 -34.60 12.42
CA SER A 435 5.04 -34.01 13.41
C SER A 435 3.55 -34.06 13.07
N ALA A 436 3.17 -34.44 11.84
CA ALA A 436 1.77 -34.42 11.44
C ALA A 436 0.91 -35.41 12.24
N SER A 437 -0.17 -34.91 12.83
CA SER A 437 -1.15 -35.72 13.58
C SER A 437 -1.95 -36.67 12.69
N ASN A 438 -2.13 -36.34 11.40
CA ASN A 438 -2.79 -37.19 10.41
C ASN A 438 -2.02 -37.20 9.08
N LYS A 439 -1.27 -38.27 8.84
CA LYS A 439 -0.45 -38.43 7.64
C LYS A 439 -1.25 -38.85 6.39
N ASN A 440 -2.50 -39.33 6.57
CA ASN A 440 -3.35 -39.78 5.46
C ASN A 440 -3.86 -38.59 4.59
N ARG A 441 -3.87 -37.38 5.11
CA ARG A 441 -4.31 -36.17 4.37
C ARG A 441 -3.28 -35.65 3.38
N GLY A 442 -2.02 -36.06 3.49
CA GLY A 442 -0.91 -35.46 2.75
C GLY A 442 -0.62 -34.01 3.20
N VAL A 443 0.40 -33.41 2.62
CA VAL A 443 0.75 -32.01 2.81
C VAL A 443 0.75 -31.29 1.48
N ARG A 444 0.32 -30.02 1.48
CA ARG A 444 0.48 -29.10 0.35
C ARG A 444 1.37 -27.95 0.78
N ILE A 445 2.53 -27.86 0.16
CA ILE A 445 3.47 -26.75 0.35
C ILE A 445 3.44 -25.90 -0.93
N THR A 446 3.19 -24.61 -0.80
CA THR A 446 3.26 -23.66 -1.91
C THR A 446 4.43 -22.73 -1.67
N VAL A 447 5.38 -22.72 -2.58
CA VAL A 447 6.46 -21.74 -2.65
C VAL A 447 6.04 -20.67 -3.64
N SER A 448 6.09 -19.42 -3.25
CA SER A 448 5.84 -18.28 -4.15
C SER A 448 7.03 -17.33 -4.11
N THR A 449 7.57 -16.99 -5.29
CA THR A 449 8.63 -16.00 -5.40
C THR A 449 8.14 -14.74 -6.12
N SER A 450 8.59 -13.58 -5.64
CA SER A 450 8.45 -12.30 -6.32
C SER A 450 9.81 -11.77 -6.75
N TRP A 451 9.86 -10.97 -7.80
CA TRP A 451 11.06 -10.25 -8.16
C TRP A 451 11.24 -9.06 -7.21
N PHE A 452 12.42 -8.91 -6.64
CA PHE A 452 12.74 -7.81 -5.73
C PHE A 452 12.63 -6.47 -6.47
N VAL A 453 11.87 -5.55 -5.90
CA VAL A 453 11.71 -4.17 -6.39
C VAL A 453 12.31 -3.22 -5.34
N PRO A 454 13.39 -2.50 -5.67
CA PRO A 454 13.95 -1.50 -4.79
C PRO A 454 12.99 -0.31 -4.64
N LYS A 455 12.67 0.06 -3.41
CA LYS A 455 11.71 1.14 -3.11
C LYS A 455 12.41 2.35 -2.46
N ALA A 456 11.86 3.54 -2.73
CA ALA A 456 12.25 4.78 -2.08
C ALA A 456 12.14 4.67 -0.54
N HIS A 457 12.99 5.39 0.17
CA HIS A 457 13.04 5.45 1.64
C HIS A 457 13.34 4.12 2.33
N THR A 458 13.97 3.16 1.64
CA THR A 458 14.45 1.89 2.20
C THR A 458 15.97 1.86 2.24
N ALA A 459 16.53 0.90 2.99
CA ALA A 459 17.98 0.67 2.96
C ALA A 459 18.47 0.25 1.56
N PHE A 460 17.60 -0.25 0.72
CA PHE A 460 17.91 -0.70 -0.64
C PHE A 460 17.52 0.29 -1.74
N GLN A 461 17.23 1.54 -1.41
CA GLN A 461 16.91 2.57 -2.42
C GLN A 461 18.06 2.86 -3.41
N TRP A 462 19.29 2.52 -3.06
CA TRP A 462 20.48 2.64 -3.93
C TRP A 462 20.70 1.43 -4.81
N GLU A 463 20.10 0.28 -4.47
CA GLU A 463 20.30 -0.97 -5.20
C GLU A 463 19.51 -1.00 -6.51
N PRO A 464 20.05 -1.65 -7.55
CA PRO A 464 19.30 -1.91 -8.78
C PRO A 464 18.34 -3.08 -8.61
N GLN A 465 17.33 -3.15 -9.45
CA GLN A 465 16.70 -4.41 -9.79
C GLN A 465 17.64 -5.20 -10.72
N ILE A 466 17.81 -6.49 -10.52
CA ILE A 466 18.60 -7.33 -11.44
C ILE A 466 17.96 -7.33 -12.84
N PRO A 467 18.72 -7.60 -13.93
CA PRO A 467 18.14 -7.71 -15.27
C PRO A 467 17.07 -8.82 -15.36
N LYS A 468 16.08 -8.65 -16.25
CA LYS A 468 14.97 -9.59 -16.47
C LYS A 468 15.46 -11.00 -16.78
N GLU A 469 16.46 -11.11 -17.66
CA GLU A 469 17.06 -12.39 -18.07
C GLU A 469 17.68 -13.12 -16.87
N GLU A 470 18.26 -12.38 -15.93
CA GLU A 470 18.84 -12.96 -14.72
C GLU A 470 17.74 -13.43 -13.75
N TYR A 471 16.65 -12.67 -13.62
CA TYR A 471 15.49 -13.11 -12.83
C TYR A 471 14.89 -14.40 -13.40
N GLU A 472 14.65 -14.45 -14.71
CA GLU A 472 14.09 -15.62 -15.38
C GLU A 472 15.03 -16.83 -15.29
N ARG A 473 16.36 -16.62 -15.36
CA ARG A 473 17.36 -17.65 -15.13
C ARG A 473 17.23 -18.24 -13.72
N ARG A 474 17.07 -17.39 -12.70
CA ARG A 474 16.89 -17.84 -11.30
C ARG A 474 15.56 -18.56 -11.08
N VAL A 475 14.48 -18.08 -11.68
CA VAL A 475 13.19 -18.78 -11.67
C VAL A 475 13.32 -20.18 -12.28
N LYS A 476 14.01 -20.30 -13.42
CA LYS A 476 14.28 -21.57 -14.06
C LYS A 476 15.13 -22.49 -13.18
N LEU A 477 16.22 -21.96 -12.61
CA LEU A 477 17.10 -22.70 -11.70
C LEU A 477 16.30 -23.29 -10.53
N LEU A 478 15.46 -22.49 -9.89
CA LEU A 478 14.64 -22.94 -8.77
C LEU A 478 13.60 -23.98 -9.22
N ARG A 479 12.92 -23.76 -10.35
CA ARG A 479 11.91 -24.68 -10.87
C ARG A 479 12.50 -26.07 -11.18
N GLU A 480 13.71 -26.14 -11.73
CA GLU A 480 14.39 -27.38 -12.08
C GLU A 480 14.85 -28.15 -10.83
N ASN A 481 15.02 -27.47 -9.69
CA ASN A 481 15.46 -28.05 -8.42
C ASN A 481 14.32 -28.27 -7.41
N MET A 482 13.08 -27.88 -7.74
CA MET A 482 11.90 -28.13 -6.91
C MET A 482 11.34 -29.54 -7.17
N LEU A 483 12.05 -30.56 -6.69
CA LEU A 483 11.90 -31.97 -7.10
C LEU A 483 10.71 -32.72 -6.47
N THR A 484 9.89 -32.09 -5.63
CA THR A 484 8.87 -32.83 -4.85
C THR A 484 7.47 -32.57 -5.35
N LYS A 485 6.68 -33.61 -5.67
CA LYS A 485 5.27 -33.50 -6.11
C LYS A 485 4.34 -32.81 -5.10
N SER A 486 4.72 -32.74 -3.83
CA SER A 486 3.94 -32.08 -2.77
C SER A 486 4.22 -30.57 -2.67
N VAL A 487 5.15 -30.04 -3.46
CA VAL A 487 5.50 -28.62 -3.51
C VAL A 487 5.02 -28.05 -4.83
N THR A 488 4.20 -27.02 -4.76
CA THR A 488 3.80 -26.21 -5.91
C THR A 488 4.65 -24.94 -5.91
N TYR A 489 5.29 -24.62 -7.03
CA TYR A 489 6.07 -23.41 -7.20
C TYR A 489 5.34 -22.43 -8.10
N ASN A 490 5.13 -21.20 -7.60
CA ASN A 490 4.56 -20.08 -8.32
C ASN A 490 5.55 -18.89 -8.30
N TRP A 491 5.57 -18.10 -9.34
CA TRP A 491 6.36 -16.87 -9.42
C TRP A 491 5.52 -15.74 -9.99
N HIS A 492 5.89 -14.52 -9.67
CA HIS A 492 5.24 -13.33 -10.20
C HIS A 492 5.71 -13.05 -11.62
N ASP A 493 4.84 -12.42 -12.38
CA ASP A 493 5.14 -11.94 -13.71
C ASP A 493 6.32 -10.95 -13.69
N SER A 494 7.24 -11.12 -14.65
CA SER A 494 8.45 -10.31 -14.73
C SER A 494 8.17 -8.91 -15.30
N ASP A 495 7.24 -8.78 -16.22
CA ASP A 495 7.01 -7.54 -16.96
C ASP A 495 6.37 -6.46 -16.08
N THR A 496 5.35 -6.83 -15.31
CA THR A 496 4.73 -5.94 -14.31
C THR A 496 5.73 -5.53 -13.22
N SER A 497 6.51 -6.50 -12.70
CA SER A 497 7.52 -6.23 -11.66
C SER A 497 8.65 -5.33 -12.16
N TYR A 498 9.02 -5.45 -13.44
CA TYR A 498 9.99 -4.56 -14.09
C TYR A 498 9.48 -3.13 -14.15
N MET A 499 8.27 -2.94 -14.66
CA MET A 499 7.68 -1.60 -14.77
C MET A 499 7.41 -0.97 -13.41
N GLU A 500 7.03 -1.77 -12.41
CA GLU A 500 6.94 -1.30 -11.02
C GLU A 500 8.27 -0.72 -10.53
N ALA A 501 9.40 -1.40 -10.79
CA ALA A 501 10.72 -0.89 -10.41
C ALA A 501 11.08 0.40 -11.15
N VAL A 502 10.76 0.49 -12.43
CA VAL A 502 10.96 1.71 -13.23
C VAL A 502 10.21 2.89 -12.61
N ILE A 503 8.91 2.75 -12.37
CA ILE A 503 8.06 3.84 -11.90
C ILE A 503 8.40 4.20 -10.45
N SER A 504 8.57 3.22 -9.55
CA SER A 504 8.86 3.49 -8.14
C SER A 504 10.21 4.16 -7.89
N ARG A 505 11.13 4.07 -8.85
CA ARG A 505 12.44 4.74 -8.83
C ARG A 505 12.49 5.95 -9.78
N GLY A 506 11.37 6.28 -10.41
CA GLY A 506 11.24 7.29 -11.43
C GLY A 506 11.40 8.72 -10.93
N ASP A 507 11.60 9.63 -11.85
CA ASP A 507 11.63 11.07 -11.64
C ASP A 507 10.51 11.77 -12.43
N ARG A 508 10.45 13.11 -12.37
CA ARG A 508 9.38 13.91 -12.97
C ARG A 508 9.24 13.72 -14.48
N ARG A 509 10.31 13.35 -15.19
CA ARG A 509 10.24 13.10 -16.63
C ARG A 509 9.33 11.93 -16.99
N LEU A 510 9.08 11.00 -16.03
CA LEU A 510 8.15 9.90 -16.23
C LEU A 510 6.69 10.34 -16.33
N CYS A 511 6.33 11.57 -15.95
CA CYS A 511 5.00 12.10 -16.22
C CYS A 511 4.61 11.95 -17.69
N ARG A 512 5.52 12.31 -18.62
CA ARG A 512 5.28 12.18 -20.06
C ARG A 512 5.15 10.72 -20.50
N VAL A 513 5.96 9.82 -19.94
CA VAL A 513 5.91 8.39 -20.25
C VAL A 513 4.58 7.79 -19.80
N ILE A 514 4.15 8.08 -18.56
CA ILE A 514 2.89 7.59 -18.00
C ILE A 514 1.70 8.11 -18.82
N GLU A 515 1.70 9.39 -19.21
CA GLU A 515 0.66 9.94 -20.07
C GLU A 515 0.66 9.28 -21.45
N THR A 516 1.83 9.06 -22.06
CA THR A 516 1.93 8.41 -23.36
C THR A 516 1.46 6.95 -23.29
N ALA A 517 1.85 6.21 -22.25
CA ALA A 517 1.39 4.84 -22.03
C ALA A 517 -0.14 4.78 -21.82
N TRP A 518 -0.68 5.71 -21.01
CA TRP A 518 -2.13 5.84 -20.82
C TRP A 518 -2.85 6.12 -22.15
N ARG A 519 -2.36 7.04 -22.99
CA ARG A 519 -2.94 7.33 -24.31
C ARG A 519 -2.89 6.12 -25.24
N LYS A 520 -1.95 5.19 -25.05
CA LYS A 520 -1.84 3.92 -25.78
C LYS A 520 -2.75 2.82 -25.20
N GLY A 521 -3.49 3.08 -24.11
CA GLY A 521 -4.48 2.16 -23.51
C GLY A 521 -4.05 1.47 -22.21
N GLU A 522 -2.98 1.96 -21.56
CA GLU A 522 -2.61 1.52 -20.21
C GLU A 522 -3.53 2.18 -19.16
N HIS A 523 -4.77 1.73 -19.05
CA HIS A 523 -5.76 2.34 -18.16
C HIS A 523 -5.80 1.69 -16.77
N LEU A 524 -5.60 0.38 -16.68
CA LEU A 524 -5.62 -0.42 -15.45
C LEU A 524 -4.35 -1.28 -15.35
N SER A 525 -3.17 -0.67 -15.45
CA SER A 525 -1.88 -1.37 -15.51
C SER A 525 -1.55 -2.22 -14.27
N ALA A 526 -2.30 -2.08 -13.17
CA ALA A 526 -2.18 -2.95 -12.00
C ALA A 526 -2.81 -4.35 -12.24
N TRP A 527 -3.53 -4.54 -13.34
CA TRP A 527 -4.22 -5.78 -13.70
C TRP A 527 -3.57 -6.41 -14.93
N GLU A 528 -3.21 -7.70 -14.83
CA GLU A 528 -2.51 -8.45 -15.88
C GLU A 528 -3.25 -8.40 -17.25
N GLU A 529 -4.59 -8.39 -17.23
CA GLU A 529 -5.41 -8.35 -18.45
C GLU A 529 -5.30 -7.02 -19.21
N TYR A 530 -4.88 -5.95 -18.56
CA TYR A 530 -4.78 -4.60 -19.14
C TYR A 530 -3.34 -4.13 -19.31
N PHE A 531 -2.39 -4.78 -18.63
CA PHE A 531 -0.98 -4.45 -18.70
C PHE A 531 -0.35 -4.94 -20.01
N SER A 532 0.48 -4.10 -20.63
CA SER A 532 1.31 -4.46 -21.77
C SER A 532 2.68 -3.80 -21.68
N LEU A 533 3.72 -4.61 -21.51
CA LEU A 533 5.09 -4.11 -21.49
C LEU A 533 5.44 -3.40 -22.82
N ASP A 534 4.98 -3.90 -23.95
CA ASP A 534 5.27 -3.31 -25.27
C ASP A 534 4.76 -1.87 -25.36
N ARG A 535 3.54 -1.58 -24.88
CA ARG A 535 3.00 -0.22 -24.86
C ARG A 535 3.83 0.71 -23.98
N TRP A 536 4.32 0.21 -22.83
CA TRP A 536 5.21 0.97 -21.97
C TRP A 536 6.55 1.25 -22.63
N LEU A 537 7.17 0.26 -23.26
CA LEU A 537 8.45 0.42 -23.97
C LEU A 537 8.33 1.40 -25.14
N GLU A 538 7.25 1.33 -25.93
CA GLU A 538 6.95 2.31 -26.96
C GLU A 538 6.81 3.74 -26.37
N ALA A 539 6.16 3.88 -25.22
CA ALA A 539 6.02 5.18 -24.56
C ALA A 539 7.37 5.72 -24.09
N PHE A 540 8.28 4.87 -23.61
CA PHE A 540 9.65 5.25 -23.29
C PHE A 540 10.42 5.72 -24.51
N GLU A 541 10.34 4.98 -25.62
CA GLU A 541 10.98 5.32 -26.90
C GLU A 541 10.50 6.67 -27.42
N GLU A 542 9.17 6.91 -27.45
CA GLU A 542 8.57 8.18 -27.88
C GLU A 542 9.00 9.37 -27.01
N CYS A 543 9.22 9.13 -25.72
CA CYS A 543 9.68 10.16 -24.78
C CYS A 543 11.21 10.35 -24.79
N GLY A 544 11.96 9.48 -25.47
CA GLY A 544 13.43 9.51 -25.52
C GLY A 544 14.07 9.17 -24.17
N LEU A 545 13.44 8.30 -23.37
CA LEU A 545 13.93 7.86 -22.07
C LEU A 545 14.21 6.35 -22.08
N ASP A 546 15.16 5.94 -21.24
CA ASP A 546 15.53 4.53 -21.09
C ASP A 546 15.01 3.97 -19.76
N PRO A 547 14.12 2.95 -19.76
CA PRO A 547 13.61 2.34 -18.54
C PRO A 547 14.72 1.68 -17.70
N HIS A 548 15.81 1.19 -18.33
CA HIS A 548 16.96 0.61 -17.63
C HIS A 548 17.68 1.62 -16.73
N PHE A 549 17.67 2.90 -17.11
CA PHE A 549 18.21 3.98 -16.29
C PHE A 549 17.56 4.03 -14.90
N TYR A 550 16.27 3.76 -14.83
CA TYR A 550 15.51 3.80 -13.59
C TYR A 550 15.61 2.49 -12.79
N ALA A 551 15.32 1.34 -13.42
CA ALA A 551 15.23 0.05 -12.74
C ALA A 551 16.61 -0.56 -12.43
N ASN A 552 17.52 -0.61 -13.42
CA ASN A 552 18.68 -1.49 -13.36
C ASN A 552 19.99 -0.79 -12.99
N ARG A 553 19.98 0.55 -12.86
CA ARG A 553 21.16 1.30 -12.47
C ARG A 553 21.33 1.28 -10.94
N LYS A 554 22.52 0.91 -10.45
CA LYS A 554 22.94 1.17 -9.07
C LYS A 554 23.11 2.67 -8.88
N ARG A 555 22.63 3.20 -7.78
CA ARG A 555 22.75 4.62 -7.44
C ARG A 555 23.91 4.82 -6.46
N GLU A 556 24.57 5.95 -6.58
CA GLU A 556 25.66 6.29 -5.68
C GLU A 556 25.14 6.90 -4.37
N LYS A 557 25.95 6.81 -3.32
CA LYS A 557 25.60 7.31 -1.98
C LYS A 557 25.19 8.79 -1.99
N ASP A 558 25.95 9.60 -2.71
CA ASP A 558 25.81 11.06 -2.73
C ASP A 558 24.92 11.54 -3.89
N GLU A 559 24.25 10.62 -4.61
CA GLU A 559 23.32 10.94 -5.67
C GLU A 559 22.05 11.56 -5.10
N LEU A 560 21.62 12.69 -5.67
CA LEU A 560 20.35 13.32 -5.31
C LEU A 560 19.19 12.48 -5.87
N MET A 561 18.41 11.89 -4.97
CA MET A 561 17.27 11.04 -5.35
C MET A 561 16.08 11.88 -5.81
N PRO A 562 15.23 11.39 -6.72
CA PRO A 562 14.00 12.08 -7.12
C PRO A 562 13.09 12.47 -5.95
N TRP A 563 13.11 11.72 -4.86
CA TRP A 563 12.31 11.94 -3.64
C TRP A 563 13.08 12.63 -2.50
N SER A 564 14.24 13.23 -2.76
CA SER A 564 15.08 13.83 -1.69
C SER A 564 14.42 14.98 -0.93
N MET A 565 13.40 15.63 -1.51
CA MET A 565 12.61 16.67 -0.84
C MET A 565 11.56 16.10 0.12
N ILE A 566 11.33 14.78 0.13
CA ILE A 566 10.38 14.11 1.01
C ILE A 566 11.13 13.36 2.10
N SER A 567 10.69 13.50 3.36
CA SER A 567 11.27 12.80 4.49
C SER A 567 10.25 11.85 5.12
N SER A 568 10.59 10.57 5.18
CA SER A 568 9.83 9.56 5.93
C SER A 568 10.03 9.65 7.45
N GLY A 569 10.86 10.59 7.94
CA GLY A 569 11.29 10.68 9.33
C GLY A 569 12.42 9.70 9.70
N VAL A 570 12.80 8.81 8.78
CA VAL A 570 13.98 7.96 8.92
C VAL A 570 15.17 8.65 8.23
N THR A 571 16.28 8.77 8.95
CA THR A 571 17.45 9.50 8.41
C THR A 571 18.15 8.70 7.32
N GLU A 572 18.63 9.38 6.28
CA GLU A 572 19.41 8.78 5.21
C GLU A 572 20.69 8.10 5.76
N ARG A 573 21.33 8.71 6.77
CA ARG A 573 22.47 8.10 7.48
C ARG A 573 22.14 6.72 8.06
N TYR A 574 20.92 6.55 8.59
CA TYR A 574 20.47 5.26 9.10
C TYR A 574 20.26 4.26 7.95
N LEU A 575 19.60 4.67 6.89
CA LEU A 575 19.34 3.82 5.71
C LEU A 575 20.65 3.36 5.08
N TRP A 576 21.63 4.27 4.92
CA TRP A 576 22.93 3.92 4.38
C TRP A 576 23.70 2.94 5.27
N ARG A 577 23.70 3.16 6.57
CA ARG A 577 24.31 2.21 7.52
C ARG A 577 23.69 0.81 7.40
N GLU A 578 22.38 0.72 7.27
CA GLU A 578 21.70 -0.57 7.07
C GLU A 578 22.02 -1.18 5.69
N HIS A 579 22.21 -0.35 4.67
CA HIS A 579 22.69 -0.79 3.36
C HIS A 579 24.10 -1.42 3.46
N GLU A 580 25.06 -0.77 4.13
CA GLU A 580 26.41 -1.31 4.34
C GLU A 580 26.38 -2.63 5.14
N ARG A 581 25.54 -2.73 6.16
CA ARG A 581 25.37 -3.96 6.96
C ARG A 581 24.82 -5.14 6.15
N CYS A 582 24.07 -4.88 5.08
CA CYS A 582 23.62 -5.93 4.17
C CYS A 582 24.81 -6.68 3.57
N TYR A 583 25.78 -5.96 3.04
CA TYR A 583 26.99 -6.54 2.42
C TYR A 583 27.87 -7.30 3.41
N GLN A 584 27.74 -7.03 4.71
CA GLN A 584 28.44 -7.71 5.77
C GLN A 584 27.62 -8.87 6.38
N SER A 585 26.38 -9.06 5.94
CA SER A 585 25.39 -9.99 6.52
C SER A 585 25.22 -9.81 8.05
N VAL A 586 25.37 -8.57 8.54
CA VAL A 586 25.24 -8.23 9.97
C VAL A 586 23.81 -7.81 10.27
N THR A 587 23.18 -8.48 11.22
CA THR A 587 21.83 -8.17 11.66
C THR A 587 21.75 -6.91 12.51
N THR A 588 20.58 -6.28 12.51
CA THR A 588 20.20 -5.16 13.38
C THR A 588 19.03 -5.64 14.24
N PRO A 589 19.12 -5.53 15.58
CA PRO A 589 18.02 -5.96 16.46
C PRO A 589 16.76 -5.12 16.23
N ASP A 590 15.63 -5.64 16.70
CA ASP A 590 14.36 -4.91 16.67
C ASP A 590 14.33 -3.74 17.68
N CYS A 591 13.34 -2.84 17.53
CA CYS A 591 13.24 -1.64 18.36
C CYS A 591 12.90 -1.92 19.83
N ARG A 592 12.43 -3.12 20.19
CA ARG A 592 12.20 -3.52 21.58
C ARG A 592 13.48 -3.87 22.31
N THR A 593 14.39 -4.51 21.58
CA THR A 593 15.68 -4.93 22.13
C THR A 593 16.60 -3.74 22.30
N HIS A 594 16.64 -2.85 21.30
CA HIS A 594 17.53 -1.69 21.31
C HIS A 594 17.06 -0.61 20.35
N CYS A 595 17.20 0.67 20.75
CA CYS A 595 16.97 1.79 19.85
C CYS A 595 18.13 1.93 18.84
N ASN A 596 17.86 1.68 17.58
CA ASN A 596 18.87 1.71 16.52
C ASN A 596 19.16 3.12 15.96
N GLY A 597 18.55 4.17 16.51
CA GLY A 597 18.82 5.56 16.12
C GLY A 597 18.38 5.89 14.69
N CYS A 598 17.22 5.41 14.26
CA CYS A 598 16.69 5.66 12.91
C CYS A 598 16.21 7.11 12.69
N GLY A 599 15.93 7.87 13.76
CA GLY A 599 15.43 9.24 13.69
C GLY A 599 13.92 9.39 13.81
N ALA A 600 13.14 8.32 13.63
CA ALA A 600 11.67 8.40 13.59
C ALA A 600 11.03 8.85 14.93
N ASN A 601 11.75 8.74 16.06
CA ASN A 601 11.32 9.25 17.35
C ASN A 601 11.12 10.78 17.36
N LEU A 602 11.80 11.51 16.47
CA LEU A 602 11.63 12.97 16.36
C LEU A 602 10.21 13.35 15.96
N LEU A 603 9.52 12.52 15.19
CA LEU A 603 8.12 12.73 14.82
C LEU A 603 7.18 12.66 16.03
N LEU A 604 7.51 11.85 17.03
CA LEU A 604 6.74 11.74 18.28
C LEU A 604 7.08 12.84 19.29
N GLY A 605 8.28 13.42 19.21
CA GLY A 605 8.83 14.27 20.28
C GLY A 605 9.15 13.54 21.59
N ARG A 606 9.17 12.21 21.56
CA ARG A 606 9.46 11.30 22.68
C ARG A 606 10.10 9.99 22.17
N PRO A 607 10.67 9.15 23.05
CA PRO A 607 11.09 7.79 22.67
C PRO A 607 9.96 6.99 22.04
N CYS A 608 10.30 6.07 21.13
CA CYS A 608 9.34 5.16 20.50
C CYS A 608 8.83 4.12 21.51
N ASP A 609 7.59 3.68 21.33
CA ASP A 609 6.94 2.64 22.16
C ASP A 609 7.33 1.21 21.75
N GLY A 610 8.52 0.98 21.21
CA GLY A 610 9.01 -0.25 20.60
C GLY A 610 8.72 -1.56 21.29
#